data_fe7d9ba365104c641b3fce5979080878
#
_entry.id   fe7d9ba365104c641b3fce5979080878
#
_cell.length_a   1.000
_cell.length_b   1.000
_cell.length_c   1.000
_cell.angle_alpha   90.00
_cell.angle_beta   90.00
_cell.angle_gamma   90.00
#
_symmetry.space_group_name_H-M   'P 1'
#
loop_
_entity.id
_entity.type
_entity.pdbx_description
1 polymer ?
#
loop_
_entity_poly.entity_id
_entity_poly.type
_entity_poly.pdbx_seq_one_letter_code
_entity_poly.pdbx_strand_id
1 'polypeptide(L)'
;HIPLSFEFGDGGVYVSEEPNLTFIKDTDGDGRADFRRKILTGFGCEDSHHALHDFVWTPDGDLIFRDSIFLHTQVETPYGPVRQQNSGWYRFEPRKHRLTSFGTYHSTNPWGVTFDDWGQHVASHPIFASAFHSLDPAYPTQHPKPAGLRAYSGTCGQEFVDFATFPKELQGNFIKVRYKPTNRVEIHRWKENEFGYDEEYVSDLIFSSNLSFIPVDLRFGPR
;
A
#
# COMPACT_ATOMS: atom_id res chain seq x y z
N HIS A 1 -5.04 16.96 -12.32
CA HIS A 1 -4.35 15.83 -11.69
C HIS A 1 -4.79 15.72 -10.23
N ILE A 2 -5.22 14.55 -9.81
CA ILE A 2 -5.69 14.27 -8.46
C ILE A 2 -4.62 13.40 -7.80
N PRO A 3 -3.86 13.91 -6.81
CA PRO A 3 -2.94 13.07 -6.07
C PRO A 3 -3.74 12.05 -5.23
N LEU A 4 -3.45 10.78 -5.37
CA LEU A 4 -4.10 9.73 -4.60
C LEU A 4 -3.30 9.33 -3.35
N SER A 5 -1.99 9.56 -3.37
CA SER A 5 -1.11 9.16 -2.28
C SER A 5 0.11 10.06 -2.19
N PHE A 6 0.67 10.13 -1.01
CA PHE A 6 1.98 10.74 -0.75
C PHE A 6 2.68 10.01 0.39
N GLU A 7 4.01 10.15 0.44
CA GLU A 7 4.80 9.61 1.53
C GLU A 7 6.00 10.50 1.82
N PHE A 8 6.32 10.71 3.10
CA PHE A 8 7.48 11.47 3.52
C PHE A 8 8.76 10.69 3.35
N GLY A 9 9.83 11.36 2.91
CA GLY A 9 11.15 10.75 2.78
C GLY A 9 12.17 11.73 2.23
N ASP A 10 13.44 11.44 2.42
CA ASP A 10 14.58 12.24 1.91
C ASP A 10 14.51 13.74 2.23
N GLY A 11 13.85 14.08 3.34
CA GLY A 11 13.62 15.45 3.76
C GLY A 11 12.60 16.23 2.93
N GLY A 12 11.70 15.53 2.26
CA GLY A 12 10.61 16.07 1.46
C GLY A 12 9.45 15.10 1.38
N VAL A 13 8.69 15.16 0.30
CA VAL A 13 7.47 14.36 0.09
C VAL A 13 7.46 13.79 -1.34
N TYR A 14 7.26 12.49 -1.44
CA TYR A 14 6.92 11.83 -2.69
C TYR A 14 5.42 11.89 -2.91
N VAL A 15 4.98 12.31 -4.08
CA VAL A 15 3.56 12.54 -4.39
C VAL A 15 3.20 11.84 -5.70
N SER A 16 2.09 11.13 -5.71
CA SER A 16 1.48 10.63 -6.94
C SER A 16 0.87 11.80 -7.72
N GLU A 17 1.29 12.00 -8.93
CA GLU A 17 0.85 13.12 -9.76
C GLU A 17 0.80 12.69 -11.23
N GLU A 18 -0.21 11.93 -11.55
CA GLU A 18 -0.37 11.30 -12.88
C GLU A 18 0.16 12.13 -14.04
N PRO A 19 0.92 11.56 -14.93
CA PRO A 19 1.51 10.21 -14.96
C PRO A 19 2.87 10.11 -14.23
N ASN A 20 3.08 10.93 -13.21
CA ASN A 20 4.39 11.10 -12.59
C ASN A 20 4.42 10.64 -11.14
N LEU A 21 5.58 10.18 -10.71
CA LEU A 21 6.04 10.26 -9.33
C LEU A 21 6.82 11.56 -9.19
N THR A 22 6.36 12.46 -8.33
CA THR A 22 6.94 13.77 -8.11
C THR A 22 7.49 13.88 -6.70
N PHE A 23 8.66 14.46 -6.54
CA PHE A 23 9.23 14.81 -5.24
C PHE A 23 9.14 16.31 -5.03
N ILE A 24 8.65 16.74 -3.87
CA ILE A 24 8.57 18.13 -3.46
C ILE A 24 9.26 18.33 -2.11
N LYS A 25 9.84 19.49 -1.93
CA LYS A 25 10.56 19.83 -0.69
C LYS A 25 10.46 21.31 -0.40
N ASP A 26 10.37 21.62 0.89
CA ASP A 26 10.63 22.94 1.46
C ASP A 26 12.13 22.99 1.81
N THR A 27 12.90 23.85 1.14
CA THR A 27 14.36 23.91 1.32
C THR A 27 14.79 25.02 2.27
N ASP A 28 13.94 26.00 2.54
CA ASP A 28 14.24 27.14 3.42
C ASP A 28 13.48 27.11 4.75
N GLY A 29 12.53 26.18 4.93
CA GLY A 29 11.83 25.95 6.19
C GLY A 29 10.66 26.92 6.43
N ASP A 30 10.14 27.55 5.39
CA ASP A 30 9.01 28.51 5.51
C ASP A 30 7.62 27.83 5.54
N GLY A 31 7.58 26.50 5.39
CA GLY A 31 6.36 25.70 5.34
C GLY A 31 5.75 25.59 3.95
N ARG A 32 6.45 26.04 2.91
CA ARG A 32 6.02 25.93 1.51
C ARG A 32 7.08 25.22 0.69
N ALA A 33 6.63 24.33 -0.19
CA ALA A 33 7.54 23.64 -1.09
C ALA A 33 8.06 24.59 -2.18
N ASP A 34 9.36 24.82 -2.20
CA ASP A 34 10.09 25.64 -3.18
C ASP A 34 10.92 24.78 -4.16
N PHE A 35 11.07 23.50 -3.87
CA PHE A 35 11.70 22.53 -4.77
C PHE A 35 10.68 21.50 -5.26
N ARG A 36 10.67 21.26 -6.56
CA ARG A 36 9.81 20.27 -7.21
C ARG A 36 10.55 19.57 -8.34
N ARG A 37 10.53 18.24 -8.32
CA ARG A 37 11.16 17.42 -9.34
C ARG A 37 10.30 16.23 -9.71
N LYS A 38 10.07 16.03 -11.01
CA LYS A 38 9.55 14.75 -11.52
C LYS A 38 10.64 13.70 -11.39
N ILE A 39 10.38 12.66 -10.63
CA ILE A 39 11.32 11.57 -10.39
C ILE A 39 11.19 10.52 -11.48
N LEU A 40 9.96 10.08 -11.74
CA LEU A 40 9.61 9.11 -12.78
C LEU A 40 8.38 9.60 -13.53
N THR A 41 8.23 9.17 -14.78
CA THR A 41 7.05 9.48 -15.60
C THR A 41 6.71 8.29 -16.49
N GLY A 42 5.43 8.15 -16.86
CA GLY A 42 4.94 7.07 -17.72
C GLY A 42 4.03 6.08 -16.99
N PHE A 43 3.60 6.41 -15.76
CA PHE A 43 2.55 5.63 -15.10
C PHE A 43 1.22 5.83 -15.80
N GLY A 44 0.40 4.77 -15.80
CA GLY A 44 -0.93 4.79 -16.39
C GLY A 44 -1.83 5.86 -15.77
N CYS A 45 -2.68 6.48 -16.56
CA CYS A 45 -3.61 7.52 -16.14
C CYS A 45 -4.97 7.44 -16.84
N GLU A 46 -5.28 6.28 -17.41
CA GLU A 46 -6.55 6.04 -18.10
C GLU A 46 -7.75 6.05 -17.15
N ASP A 47 -7.50 5.75 -15.88
CA ASP A 47 -8.49 5.83 -14.82
C ASP A 47 -7.88 6.46 -13.58
N SER A 48 -8.28 7.70 -13.26
CA SER A 48 -7.70 8.47 -12.16
C SER A 48 -7.93 7.89 -10.76
N HIS A 49 -8.97 7.06 -10.58
CA HIS A 49 -9.21 6.36 -9.32
C HIS A 49 -8.22 5.23 -9.05
N HIS A 50 -7.55 4.78 -10.08
CA HIS A 50 -6.68 3.62 -10.06
C HIS A 50 -5.21 3.97 -10.31
N ALA A 51 -4.93 5.26 -10.45
CA ALA A 51 -3.59 5.76 -10.66
C ALA A 51 -2.65 5.48 -9.48
N LEU A 52 -1.44 5.90 -9.59
CA LEU A 52 -0.37 5.62 -8.63
C LEU A 52 -0.78 5.96 -7.18
N HIS A 53 -0.71 4.97 -6.27
CA HIS A 53 -1.14 5.10 -4.87
C HIS A 53 -0.46 4.08 -3.95
N ASP A 54 -0.89 4.00 -2.68
CA ASP A 54 -0.37 3.08 -1.65
C ASP A 54 1.14 3.19 -1.43
N PHE A 55 1.61 4.40 -1.15
CA PHE A 55 3.02 4.62 -0.88
C PHE A 55 3.39 4.13 0.51
N VAL A 56 4.43 3.29 0.60
CA VAL A 56 4.98 2.80 1.86
C VAL A 56 6.48 2.55 1.73
N TRP A 57 7.24 2.90 2.75
CA TRP A 57 8.65 2.54 2.83
C TRP A 57 8.81 1.09 3.24
N THR A 58 9.67 0.39 2.53
CA THR A 58 10.14 -0.93 2.96
C THR A 58 11.10 -0.79 4.15
N PRO A 59 11.26 -1.83 4.99
CA PRO A 59 12.20 -1.79 6.09
C PRO A 59 13.65 -1.50 5.69
N ASP A 60 14.03 -1.80 4.45
CA ASP A 60 15.37 -1.54 3.90
C ASP A 60 15.50 -0.21 3.15
N GLY A 61 14.44 0.61 3.14
CA GLY A 61 14.48 2.00 2.69
C GLY A 61 14.18 2.25 1.23
N ASP A 62 13.49 1.33 0.56
CA ASP A 62 12.92 1.56 -0.76
C ASP A 62 11.46 1.99 -0.66
N LEU A 63 10.95 2.68 -1.66
CA LEU A 63 9.56 3.09 -1.72
C LEU A 63 8.76 2.10 -2.57
N ILE A 64 7.78 1.44 -1.94
CA ILE A 64 6.78 0.63 -2.64
C ILE A 64 5.56 1.49 -2.91
N PHE A 65 4.98 1.30 -4.08
CA PHE A 65 3.70 1.88 -4.48
C PHE A 65 3.10 1.05 -5.60
N ARG A 66 1.87 1.36 -5.99
CA ARG A 66 1.15 0.57 -6.98
C ARG A 66 0.28 1.41 -7.88
N ASP A 67 -0.10 0.85 -9.00
CA ASP A 67 -1.27 1.22 -9.77
C ASP A 67 -2.31 0.09 -9.76
N SER A 68 -3.44 0.28 -10.42
CA SER A 68 -4.54 -0.67 -10.38
C SER A 68 -5.06 -1.02 -11.78
N ILE A 69 -6.23 -1.62 -11.79
CA ILE A 69 -6.92 -2.10 -13.00
C ILE A 69 -7.13 -0.97 -14.04
N PHE A 70 -7.19 -1.33 -15.31
CA PHE A 70 -7.37 -0.49 -16.51
C PHE A 70 -6.14 0.29 -16.96
N LEU A 71 -5.10 0.38 -16.16
CA LEU A 71 -3.93 1.17 -16.47
C LEU A 71 -2.90 0.39 -17.31
N HIS A 72 -2.21 1.15 -18.16
CA HIS A 72 -1.06 0.68 -18.94
C HIS A 72 0.13 1.57 -18.58
N THR A 73 1.01 1.03 -17.76
CA THR A 73 2.21 1.73 -17.31
C THR A 73 3.41 1.34 -18.16
N GLN A 74 4.15 2.34 -18.61
CA GLN A 74 5.47 2.18 -19.19
C GLN A 74 6.36 3.31 -18.74
N VAL A 75 7.22 3.03 -17.78
CA VAL A 75 8.21 3.96 -17.24
C VAL A 75 9.56 3.66 -17.85
N GLU A 76 10.15 4.64 -18.54
CA GLU A 76 11.52 4.53 -19.04
C GLU A 76 12.51 4.87 -17.92
N THR A 77 13.48 4.00 -17.71
CA THR A 77 14.52 4.18 -16.69
C THR A 77 15.91 3.95 -17.27
N PRO A 78 16.98 4.42 -16.60
CA PRO A 78 18.35 4.10 -17.03
C PRO A 78 18.66 2.60 -17.09
N TYR A 79 17.83 1.78 -16.44
CA TYR A 79 18.00 0.32 -16.39
C TYR A 79 17.09 -0.42 -17.38
N GLY A 80 16.38 0.32 -18.21
CA GLY A 80 15.41 -0.20 -19.17
C GLY A 80 13.95 0.13 -18.77
N PRO A 81 13.00 -0.21 -19.65
CA PRO A 81 11.59 0.09 -19.42
C PRO A 81 10.98 -0.85 -18.38
N VAL A 82 10.18 -0.29 -17.49
CA VAL A 82 9.35 -1.02 -16.54
C VAL A 82 7.90 -0.93 -17.01
N ARG A 83 7.27 -2.06 -17.22
CA ARG A 83 5.90 -2.14 -17.75
C ARG A 83 5.03 -2.98 -16.84
N GLN A 84 3.81 -2.50 -16.62
CA GLN A 84 2.74 -3.27 -15.99
C GLN A 84 1.41 -2.94 -16.66
N GLN A 85 0.48 -3.88 -16.55
CA GLN A 85 -0.88 -3.73 -17.04
C GLN A 85 -1.87 -4.31 -16.04
N ASN A 86 -2.95 -3.57 -15.77
CA ASN A 86 -4.04 -4.04 -14.92
C ASN A 86 -3.64 -4.43 -13.50
N SER A 87 -2.90 -3.58 -12.81
CA SER A 87 -2.50 -3.74 -11.42
C SER A 87 -1.13 -4.37 -11.22
N GLY A 88 -0.33 -3.67 -10.45
CA GLY A 88 0.97 -4.16 -10.02
C GLY A 88 1.63 -3.25 -8.99
N TRP A 89 2.59 -3.81 -8.29
CA TRP A 89 3.44 -3.06 -7.38
C TRP A 89 4.77 -2.73 -8.05
N TYR A 90 5.25 -1.55 -7.70
CA TYR A 90 6.57 -1.06 -8.07
C TYR A 90 7.41 -0.91 -6.82
N ARG A 91 8.69 -1.20 -6.95
CA ARG A 91 9.71 -0.90 -5.96
C ARG A 91 10.68 0.12 -6.54
N PHE A 92 10.80 1.25 -5.88
CA PHE A 92 11.69 2.33 -6.25
C PHE A 92 12.81 2.49 -5.23
N GLU A 93 14.04 2.39 -5.70
CA GLU A 93 15.27 2.64 -4.92
C GLU A 93 15.73 4.09 -5.17
N PRO A 94 15.42 5.07 -4.29
CA PRO A 94 15.72 6.48 -4.57
C PRO A 94 17.20 6.75 -4.78
N ARG A 95 18.07 6.11 -4.01
CA ARG A 95 19.53 6.29 -4.08
C ARG A 95 20.12 5.85 -5.40
N LYS A 96 19.52 4.87 -6.07
CA LYS A 96 19.97 4.36 -7.37
C LYS A 96 19.14 4.88 -8.52
N HIS A 97 18.05 5.57 -8.22
CA HIS A 97 17.03 5.98 -9.19
C HIS A 97 16.52 4.79 -10.02
N ARG A 98 16.34 3.66 -9.35
CA ARG A 98 15.97 2.40 -9.97
C ARG A 98 14.52 2.04 -9.63
N LEU A 99 13.74 1.80 -10.67
CA LEU A 99 12.39 1.27 -10.58
C LEU A 99 12.39 -0.18 -11.03
N THR A 100 11.71 -1.04 -10.30
CA THR A 100 11.45 -2.43 -10.70
C THR A 100 9.98 -2.76 -10.53
N SER A 101 9.46 -3.66 -11.35
CA SER A 101 8.21 -4.37 -11.07
C SER A 101 8.45 -5.27 -9.88
N PHE A 102 7.62 -5.17 -8.85
CA PHE A 102 7.84 -5.89 -7.61
C PHE A 102 6.81 -7.01 -7.40
N GLY A 103 5.59 -6.81 -7.85
CA GLY A 103 4.56 -7.83 -7.73
C GLY A 103 3.39 -7.55 -8.65
N THR A 104 2.72 -8.62 -9.06
CA THR A 104 1.52 -8.55 -9.87
C THR A 104 0.40 -9.33 -9.21
N TYR A 105 -0.72 -8.69 -8.99
CA TYR A 105 -1.93 -9.35 -8.53
C TYR A 105 -3.14 -8.66 -9.13
N HIS A 106 -3.91 -9.42 -9.88
CA HIS A 106 -5.09 -8.90 -10.56
C HIS A 106 -6.16 -8.51 -9.54
N SER A 107 -6.26 -7.23 -9.26
CA SER A 107 -7.10 -6.69 -8.21
C SER A 107 -7.83 -5.46 -8.70
N THR A 108 -9.15 -5.45 -8.52
CA THR A 108 -9.95 -4.25 -8.69
C THR A 108 -9.88 -3.41 -7.42
N ASN A 109 -9.67 -2.11 -7.54
CA ASN A 109 -9.63 -1.14 -6.43
C ASN A 109 -8.74 -1.59 -5.26
N PRO A 110 -7.47 -1.93 -5.50
CA PRO A 110 -6.58 -2.36 -4.43
C PRO A 110 -6.18 -1.18 -3.56
N TRP A 111 -6.25 -1.36 -2.26
CA TRP A 111 -5.85 -0.38 -1.25
C TRP A 111 -5.18 -1.08 -0.07
N GLY A 112 -4.19 -0.40 0.49
CA GLY A 112 -3.50 -0.84 1.68
C GLY A 112 -2.43 -1.87 1.43
N VAL A 113 -1.25 -1.54 1.90
CA VAL A 113 -0.06 -2.39 1.90
C VAL A 113 0.71 -2.13 3.18
N THR A 114 1.34 -3.15 3.71
CA THR A 114 2.22 -3.06 4.86
C THR A 114 3.27 -4.15 4.83
N PHE A 115 4.22 -4.09 5.75
CA PHE A 115 5.26 -5.09 5.94
C PHE A 115 5.19 -5.65 7.35
N ASP A 116 5.44 -6.94 7.49
CA ASP A 116 5.68 -7.55 8.79
C ASP A 116 7.13 -7.28 9.28
N ASP A 117 7.46 -7.77 10.47
CA ASP A 117 8.79 -7.60 11.08
C ASP A 117 9.92 -8.24 10.26
N TRP A 118 9.60 -9.12 9.35
CA TRP A 118 10.54 -9.79 8.45
C TRP A 118 10.67 -9.09 7.09
N GLY A 119 9.92 -8.00 6.90
CA GLY A 119 9.88 -7.27 5.64
C GLY A 119 9.06 -7.96 4.55
N GLN A 120 8.18 -8.87 4.91
CA GLN A 120 7.28 -9.50 3.96
C GLN A 120 6.14 -8.55 3.60
N HIS A 121 5.90 -8.40 2.31
CA HIS A 121 4.91 -7.50 1.76
C HIS A 121 3.50 -8.10 1.86
N VAL A 122 2.67 -7.48 2.66
CA VAL A 122 1.29 -7.91 2.90
C VAL A 122 0.31 -6.87 2.37
N ALA A 123 -0.61 -7.29 1.54
CA ALA A 123 -1.64 -6.44 0.95
C ALA A 123 -3.03 -7.02 1.16
N SER A 124 -4.04 -6.16 1.25
CA SER A 124 -5.44 -6.58 1.32
C SER A 124 -6.15 -6.38 0.00
N HIS A 125 -7.03 -7.30 -0.33
CA HIS A 125 -7.91 -7.16 -1.49
C HIS A 125 -9.22 -6.51 -1.06
N PRO A 126 -9.61 -5.38 -1.66
CA PRO A 126 -10.77 -4.62 -1.19
C PRO A 126 -12.10 -5.36 -1.36
N ILE A 127 -12.21 -6.22 -2.36
CA ILE A 127 -13.44 -7.00 -2.61
C ILE A 127 -13.49 -8.23 -1.73
N PHE A 128 -12.36 -8.93 -1.57
CA PHE A 128 -12.31 -10.18 -0.80
C PHE A 128 -11.94 -9.96 0.67
N ALA A 129 -11.51 -8.76 1.01
CA ALA A 129 -11.17 -8.34 2.38
C ALA A 129 -10.09 -9.18 3.08
N SER A 130 -9.57 -10.20 2.42
CA SER A 130 -8.48 -11.02 2.93
C SER A 130 -7.14 -10.38 2.62
N ALA A 131 -6.23 -10.45 3.56
CA ALA A 131 -4.83 -10.14 3.31
C ALA A 131 -4.14 -11.30 2.57
N PHE A 132 -3.08 -11.01 1.91
CA PHE A 132 -2.24 -12.00 1.24
C PHE A 132 -0.78 -11.53 1.23
N HIS A 133 0.11 -12.50 1.26
CA HIS A 133 1.53 -12.26 1.02
C HIS A 133 1.72 -11.94 -0.45
N SER A 134 2.16 -10.75 -0.77
CA SER A 134 2.34 -10.31 -2.14
C SER A 134 3.70 -10.78 -2.68
N LEU A 135 3.65 -11.53 -3.76
CA LEU A 135 4.82 -12.03 -4.47
C LEU A 135 4.76 -11.62 -5.93
N ASP A 136 5.86 -11.76 -6.64
CA ASP A 136 5.95 -11.61 -8.08
C ASP A 136 6.29 -12.96 -8.74
N PRO A 137 5.33 -13.89 -8.81
CA PRO A 137 5.56 -15.19 -9.43
C PRO A 137 5.69 -15.05 -10.95
N ALA A 138 6.42 -15.97 -11.57
CA ALA A 138 6.59 -16.02 -13.01
C ALA A 138 5.25 -16.11 -13.77
N TYR A 139 4.26 -16.73 -13.15
CA TYR A 139 2.90 -16.82 -13.66
C TYR A 139 1.88 -16.35 -12.62
N PRO A 140 0.89 -15.52 -12.99
CA PRO A 140 -0.13 -15.03 -12.05
C PRO A 140 -0.90 -16.14 -11.32
N THR A 141 -1.05 -17.31 -11.95
CA THR A 141 -1.72 -18.48 -11.35
C THR A 141 -0.95 -19.11 -10.19
N GLN A 142 0.33 -18.76 -10.02
CA GLN A 142 1.20 -19.23 -8.94
C GLN A 142 1.15 -18.30 -7.72
N HIS A 143 0.43 -17.19 -7.80
CA HIS A 143 0.30 -16.28 -6.68
C HIS A 143 -0.36 -16.97 -5.47
N PRO A 144 0.14 -16.76 -4.24
CA PRO A 144 -0.46 -17.33 -3.04
C PRO A 144 -1.94 -16.96 -2.92
N LYS A 145 -2.72 -17.86 -2.40
CA LYS A 145 -4.13 -17.57 -2.11
C LYS A 145 -4.23 -16.58 -0.94
N PRO A 146 -5.24 -15.68 -0.95
CA PRO A 146 -5.52 -14.85 0.19
C PRO A 146 -5.73 -15.67 1.48
N ALA A 147 -5.24 -15.16 2.59
CA ALA A 147 -5.36 -15.78 3.89
C ALA A 147 -6.80 -15.64 4.45
N GLY A 148 -7.53 -16.68 4.45
CA GLY A 148 -8.68 -17.04 5.27
C GLY A 148 -10.01 -16.28 5.15
N LEU A 149 -10.14 -15.03 5.44
CA LEU A 149 -11.44 -14.40 5.66
C LEU A 149 -12.16 -14.00 4.36
N ARG A 150 -13.45 -14.30 4.31
CA ARG A 150 -14.31 -13.81 3.23
C ARG A 150 -14.50 -12.30 3.26
N ALA A 151 -14.51 -11.71 2.09
CA ALA A 151 -14.89 -10.33 1.94
C ALA A 151 -16.37 -10.11 2.28
N TYR A 152 -16.64 -9.23 3.21
CA TYR A 152 -17.96 -8.73 3.52
C TYR A 152 -18.00 -7.19 3.51
N SER A 153 -16.86 -6.58 3.35
CA SER A 153 -16.68 -5.13 3.33
C SER A 153 -15.35 -4.80 2.65
N GLY A 154 -15.27 -3.65 2.02
CA GLY A 154 -14.03 -3.16 1.44
C GLY A 154 -12.98 -2.87 2.52
N THR A 155 -11.71 -3.09 2.18
CA THR A 155 -10.57 -2.75 3.03
C THR A 155 -9.74 -1.65 2.36
N CYS A 156 -9.10 -0.82 3.19
CA CYS A 156 -8.18 0.22 2.75
C CYS A 156 -6.89 0.14 3.58
N GLY A 157 -6.62 1.14 4.42
CA GLY A 157 -5.44 1.18 5.26
C GLY A 157 -5.28 -0.04 6.15
N GLN A 158 -4.04 -0.44 6.37
CA GLN A 158 -3.66 -1.59 7.18
C GLN A 158 -2.25 -1.42 7.73
N GLU A 159 -2.03 -1.94 8.93
CA GLU A 159 -0.73 -1.89 9.61
C GLU A 159 -0.56 -3.07 10.56
N PHE A 160 0.67 -3.52 10.76
CA PHE A 160 1.00 -4.37 11.89
C PHE A 160 1.21 -3.55 13.16
N VAL A 161 0.79 -4.07 14.30
CA VAL A 161 1.01 -3.43 15.59
C VAL A 161 2.41 -3.77 16.08
N ASP A 162 3.34 -2.86 15.87
CA ASP A 162 4.71 -2.95 16.38
C ASP A 162 5.06 -1.81 17.36
N PHE A 163 4.05 -1.11 17.86
CA PHE A 163 4.17 0.09 18.67
C PHE A 163 4.28 -0.25 20.16
N ALA A 164 5.38 0.06 20.78
CA ALA A 164 5.65 -0.27 22.19
C ALA A 164 4.61 0.29 23.19
N THR A 165 3.86 1.33 22.83
CA THR A 165 2.80 1.91 23.65
C THR A 165 1.49 1.13 23.59
N PHE A 166 1.33 0.24 22.60
CA PHE A 166 0.17 -0.63 22.56
C PHE A 166 0.30 -1.79 23.55
N PRO A 167 -0.82 -2.29 24.10
CA PRO A 167 -0.83 -3.45 24.95
C PRO A 167 -0.10 -4.65 24.33
N LYS A 168 0.59 -5.43 25.17
CA LYS A 168 1.39 -6.57 24.70
C LYS A 168 0.56 -7.61 23.94
N GLU A 169 -0.69 -7.80 24.33
CA GLU A 169 -1.62 -8.70 23.69
C GLU A 169 -2.01 -8.29 22.25
N LEU A 170 -1.77 -7.03 21.90
CA LEU A 170 -2.02 -6.51 20.55
C LEU A 170 -0.78 -6.51 19.66
N GLN A 171 0.42 -6.68 20.25
CA GLN A 171 1.66 -6.68 19.46
C GLN A 171 1.68 -7.81 18.43
N GLY A 172 2.14 -7.50 17.21
CA GLY A 172 2.19 -8.43 16.10
C GLY A 172 0.83 -8.76 15.48
N ASN A 173 -0.26 -8.20 15.99
CA ASN A 173 -1.56 -8.30 15.31
C ASN A 173 -1.60 -7.35 14.10
N PHE A 174 -2.50 -7.67 13.19
CA PHE A 174 -2.73 -6.93 11.96
C PHE A 174 -4.00 -6.08 12.10
N ILE A 175 -3.88 -4.76 11.98
CA ILE A 175 -5.02 -3.84 12.03
C ILE A 175 -5.43 -3.51 10.61
N LYS A 176 -6.73 -3.53 10.36
CA LYS A 176 -7.33 -3.34 9.05
C LYS A 176 -8.54 -2.42 9.11
N VAL A 177 -8.55 -1.44 8.23
CA VAL A 177 -9.70 -0.56 8.01
C VAL A 177 -10.75 -1.28 7.18
N ARG A 178 -12.01 -1.21 7.63
CA ARG A 178 -13.19 -1.71 6.93
C ARG A 178 -14.13 -0.55 6.65
N TYR A 179 -13.99 0.06 5.48
CA TYR A 179 -14.61 1.35 5.23
C TYR A 179 -16.13 1.29 5.02
N LYS A 180 -16.64 0.26 4.35
CA LYS A 180 -18.08 0.20 3.99
C LYS A 180 -18.50 -1.25 3.69
N PRO A 181 -19.66 -1.73 4.14
CA PRO A 181 -20.69 -1.04 4.93
C PRO A 181 -20.49 -1.17 6.46
N THR A 182 -19.39 -1.69 6.94
CA THR A 182 -19.22 -2.09 8.35
C THR A 182 -18.67 -1.00 9.24
N ASN A 183 -18.05 0.04 8.68
CA ASN A 183 -17.63 1.27 9.38
C ASN A 183 -16.79 1.00 10.64
N ARG A 184 -15.70 0.23 10.49
CA ARG A 184 -14.88 -0.22 11.61
C ARG A 184 -13.40 -0.30 11.27
N VAL A 185 -12.61 -0.36 12.32
CA VAL A 185 -11.21 -0.76 12.28
C VAL A 185 -11.09 -2.05 13.08
N GLU A 186 -10.64 -3.10 12.44
CA GLU A 186 -10.58 -4.44 12.99
C GLU A 186 -9.16 -4.84 13.37
N ILE A 187 -9.05 -5.68 14.40
CA ILE A 187 -7.82 -6.36 14.79
C ILE A 187 -7.92 -7.79 14.29
N HIS A 188 -6.89 -8.21 13.58
CA HIS A 188 -6.76 -9.56 13.06
C HIS A 188 -5.46 -10.18 13.56
N ARG A 189 -5.46 -11.48 13.79
CA ARG A 189 -4.26 -12.25 14.03
C ARG A 189 -3.72 -12.75 12.71
N TRP A 190 -2.43 -12.50 12.48
CA TRP A 190 -1.69 -12.99 11.33
C TRP A 190 -0.79 -14.12 11.77
N LYS A 191 -1.01 -15.33 11.24
CA LYS A 191 -0.29 -16.53 11.64
C LYS A 191 0.35 -17.18 10.45
N GLU A 192 1.60 -17.53 10.59
CA GLU A 192 2.28 -18.41 9.64
C GLU A 192 1.72 -19.84 9.76
N ASN A 193 1.54 -20.49 8.63
CA ASN A 193 1.17 -21.89 8.50
C ASN A 193 2.14 -22.61 7.54
N GLU A 194 1.92 -23.90 7.31
CA GLU A 194 2.81 -24.73 6.48
C GLU A 194 3.02 -24.22 5.06
N PHE A 195 2.06 -23.48 4.48
CA PHE A 195 2.06 -23.05 3.08
C PHE A 195 1.90 -21.54 2.89
N GLY A 196 1.91 -20.75 3.96
CA GLY A 196 1.71 -19.32 3.91
C GLY A 196 1.19 -18.76 5.21
N TYR A 197 0.07 -18.05 5.18
CA TYR A 197 -0.47 -17.34 6.34
C TYR A 197 -1.96 -17.55 6.48
N ASP A 198 -2.43 -17.53 7.72
CA ASP A 198 -3.84 -17.46 8.09
C ASP A 198 -4.14 -16.11 8.73
N GLU A 199 -5.25 -15.51 8.33
CA GLU A 199 -5.79 -14.29 8.91
C GLU A 199 -7.05 -14.61 9.71
N GLU A 200 -7.07 -14.27 11.00
CA GLU A 200 -8.17 -14.55 11.92
C GLU A 200 -8.66 -13.25 12.56
N TYR A 201 -9.96 -12.96 12.44
CA TYR A 201 -10.58 -11.83 13.14
C TYR A 201 -10.51 -12.02 14.65
N VAL A 202 -10.09 -10.98 15.36
CA VAL A 202 -10.01 -11.00 16.84
C VAL A 202 -11.10 -10.13 17.44
N SER A 203 -11.13 -8.85 17.07
CA SER A 203 -12.09 -7.87 17.63
C SER A 203 -12.12 -6.59 16.79
N ASP A 204 -13.08 -5.74 17.07
CA ASP A 204 -13.05 -4.36 16.62
C ASP A 204 -12.14 -3.52 17.54
N LEU A 205 -11.26 -2.73 16.95
CA LEU A 205 -10.55 -1.65 17.63
C LEU A 205 -11.43 -0.40 17.70
N ILE A 206 -12.12 -0.09 16.61
CA ILE A 206 -13.06 1.02 16.50
C ILE A 206 -14.30 0.52 15.77
N PHE A 207 -15.46 0.87 16.31
CA PHE A 207 -16.74 0.68 15.66
C PHE A 207 -17.57 1.96 15.74
N SER A 208 -18.25 2.31 14.65
CA SER A 208 -19.20 3.42 14.64
C SER A 208 -20.53 3.00 14.07
N SER A 209 -21.59 3.31 14.79
CA SER A 209 -22.98 3.20 14.29
C SER A 209 -23.35 4.33 13.33
N ASN A 210 -22.51 5.36 13.20
CA ASN A 210 -22.70 6.44 12.26
C ASN A 210 -22.28 5.99 10.85
N LEU A 211 -23.22 5.87 9.94
CA LEU A 211 -22.98 5.45 8.55
C LEU A 211 -22.10 6.42 7.75
N SER A 212 -21.91 7.64 8.26
CA SER A 212 -20.96 8.60 7.67
C SER A 212 -19.51 8.41 8.15
N PHE A 213 -19.28 7.54 9.11
CA PHE A 213 -17.93 7.13 9.48
C PHE A 213 -17.43 6.12 8.44
N ILE A 214 -16.61 6.60 7.53
CA ILE A 214 -16.02 5.80 6.45
C ILE A 214 -14.49 5.92 6.58
N PRO A 215 -13.86 5.11 7.45
CA PRO A 215 -12.40 5.14 7.60
C PRO A 215 -11.75 4.61 6.32
N VAL A 216 -10.71 5.29 5.85
CA VAL A 216 -10.03 4.94 4.59
C VAL A 216 -8.56 4.58 4.79
N ASP A 217 -7.93 5.13 5.81
CA ASP A 217 -6.54 4.82 6.13
C ASP A 217 -6.31 4.83 7.64
N LEU A 218 -5.23 4.24 8.06
CA LEU A 218 -4.70 4.29 9.42
C LEU A 218 -3.17 4.32 9.36
N ARG A 219 -2.58 5.07 10.28
CA ARG A 219 -1.13 5.12 10.45
C ARG A 219 -0.82 5.27 11.93
N PHE A 220 0.26 4.67 12.36
CA PHE A 220 0.80 4.98 13.67
C PHE A 220 1.52 6.33 13.61
N GLY A 221 1.30 7.16 14.62
CA GLY A 221 2.01 8.42 14.77
C GLY A 221 3.50 8.20 15.08
N PRO A 222 4.32 9.28 15.12
CA PRO A 222 5.72 9.15 15.48
C PRO A 222 5.87 8.62 16.91
N ARG A 223 6.87 7.78 17.10
CA ARG A 223 7.23 7.16 18.38
C ARG A 223 7.82 8.18 19.34
#